data_16336fcc8f524dc87c34fb975818fe7f
#
_entry.id   16336fcc8f524dc87c34fb975818fe7f
#
_cell.length_a   1.000
_cell.length_b   1.000
_cell.length_c   1.000
_cell.angle_alpha   90.00
_cell.angle_beta   90.00
_cell.angle_gamma   90.00
#
_symmetry.space_group_name_H-M   'P 1'
#
loop_
_entity.id
_entity.type
_entity.pdbx_description
1 polymer ?
#
loop_
_entity_poly.entity_id
_entity_poly.type
_entity_poly.pdbx_seq_one_letter_code
_entity_poly.pdbx_strand_id
1 'polypeptide(L)'
;MKLPASRIAAFLQRPDRTIRAVLLYGPDTGLVRERAETLARTVCPDLKDPFRVADLSGSTLAADPARLADEAAQMSLMGGRRVVRVRDAADRLSRLFAGFLDTAPGDGFIVVEAGDLPGSSGLRRVFDISPHAAAIGCYPDTPRDRAAVIRDTLHAHRISASGEAIQYLIEHLGSDRLLTRAELEKLTLYAGEGGRVELDDVRSSIGDSAALATDDAVMAAAEGDAARVDRVLDRVFQEGESAVSVARAMLRHLQRLHMLAARLAGGAAVAEVVRSARPPIFYRQEDSFRRQLALWNEAGLRVQLDRLAQAELHMKLTGLPAKAVCREAMLGIAQAARSRAVREETSTRA
;
A
#
# COMPACT_ATOMS: atom_id res chain seq x y z
N MET A 1 -8.62 18.43 -18.77
CA MET A 1 -9.86 18.03 -18.03
C MET A 1 -9.49 17.12 -16.87
N LYS A 2 -9.90 17.46 -15.66
CA LYS A 2 -9.70 16.56 -14.50
C LYS A 2 -10.64 15.35 -14.59
N LEU A 3 -10.09 14.14 -14.60
CA LEU A 3 -10.89 12.93 -14.67
C LEU A 3 -11.40 12.54 -13.27
N PRO A 4 -12.72 12.33 -13.08
CA PRO A 4 -13.25 11.80 -11.84
C PRO A 4 -12.82 10.34 -11.63
N ALA A 5 -12.63 9.92 -10.37
CA ALA A 5 -12.15 8.57 -10.02
C ALA A 5 -12.94 7.44 -10.70
N SER A 6 -14.25 7.58 -10.80
CA SER A 6 -15.13 6.59 -11.45
C SER A 6 -14.89 6.38 -12.94
N ARG A 7 -14.25 7.33 -13.63
CA ARG A 7 -13.97 7.26 -15.07
C ARG A 7 -12.53 6.86 -15.38
N ILE A 8 -11.64 6.85 -14.39
CA ILE A 8 -10.20 6.57 -14.61
C ILE A 8 -10.02 5.18 -15.23
N ALA A 9 -10.61 4.13 -14.68
CA ALA A 9 -10.42 2.78 -15.18
C ALA A 9 -10.83 2.62 -16.66
N ALA A 10 -12.01 3.11 -17.02
CA ALA A 10 -12.50 3.07 -18.41
C ALA A 10 -11.62 3.90 -19.36
N PHE A 11 -11.16 5.08 -18.90
CA PHE A 11 -10.29 5.93 -19.69
C PHE A 11 -8.91 5.31 -19.92
N LEU A 12 -8.33 4.65 -18.92
CA LEU A 12 -7.04 3.95 -19.05
C LEU A 12 -7.09 2.84 -20.09
N GLN A 13 -8.22 2.16 -20.24
CA GLN A 13 -8.39 1.09 -21.24
C GLN A 13 -8.63 1.64 -22.64
N ARG A 14 -9.35 2.75 -22.73
CA ARG A 14 -9.71 3.33 -24.03
C ARG A 14 -9.74 4.88 -23.93
N PRO A 15 -8.57 5.54 -24.01
CA PRO A 15 -8.50 7.00 -23.98
C PRO A 15 -9.20 7.59 -25.22
N ASP A 16 -9.88 8.71 -25.01
CA ASP A 16 -10.50 9.44 -26.12
C ASP A 16 -9.40 9.93 -27.09
N ARG A 17 -9.62 9.73 -28.38
CA ARG A 17 -8.66 10.14 -29.43
C ARG A 17 -8.44 11.65 -29.53
N THR A 18 -9.37 12.44 -29.03
CA THR A 18 -9.24 13.90 -28.93
C THR A 18 -8.24 14.34 -27.88
N ILE A 19 -7.96 13.46 -26.90
CA ILE A 19 -6.95 13.70 -25.88
C ILE A 19 -5.56 13.44 -26.45
N ARG A 20 -4.73 14.47 -26.43
CA ARG A 20 -3.37 14.48 -26.94
C ARG A 20 -2.33 14.25 -25.87
N ALA A 21 -2.62 14.69 -24.64
CA ALA A 21 -1.71 14.53 -23.53
C ALA A 21 -2.45 14.14 -22.25
N VAL A 22 -1.83 13.26 -21.45
CA VAL A 22 -2.33 12.84 -20.14
C VAL A 22 -1.26 13.09 -19.09
N LEU A 23 -1.60 13.84 -18.06
CA LEU A 23 -0.76 14.06 -16.87
C LEU A 23 -1.16 13.08 -15.77
N LEU A 24 -0.20 12.29 -15.32
CA LEU A 24 -0.29 11.40 -14.18
C LEU A 24 0.56 11.99 -13.05
N TYR A 25 -0.03 12.27 -11.90
CA TYR A 25 0.67 12.95 -10.81
C TYR A 25 0.17 12.47 -9.45
N GLY A 26 1.02 12.50 -8.44
CA GLY A 26 0.65 12.17 -7.07
C GLY A 26 1.80 11.55 -6.28
N PRO A 27 1.57 11.29 -4.97
CA PRO A 27 2.58 10.72 -4.09
C PRO A 27 2.85 9.23 -4.36
N ASP A 28 1.92 8.50 -4.99
CA ASP A 28 2.11 7.09 -5.35
C ASP A 28 2.80 6.97 -6.72
N THR A 29 4.14 6.96 -6.70
CA THR A 29 4.97 6.86 -7.91
C THR A 29 4.78 5.53 -8.64
N GLY A 30 4.46 4.45 -7.91
CA GLY A 30 4.15 3.14 -8.48
C GLY A 30 2.88 3.18 -9.32
N LEU A 31 1.83 3.79 -8.79
CA LEU A 31 0.56 3.98 -9.50
C LEU A 31 0.69 4.94 -10.68
N VAL A 32 1.51 6.00 -10.57
CA VAL A 32 1.83 6.90 -11.69
C VAL A 32 2.41 6.10 -12.83
N ARG A 33 3.44 5.30 -12.57
CA ARG A 33 4.13 4.48 -13.56
C ARG A 33 3.23 3.41 -14.18
N GLU A 34 2.47 2.67 -13.36
CA GLU A 34 1.52 1.66 -13.83
C GLU A 34 0.51 2.24 -14.81
N ARG A 35 -0.10 3.38 -14.46
CA ARG A 35 -1.07 4.05 -15.32
C ARG A 35 -0.45 4.62 -16.58
N ALA A 36 0.79 5.14 -16.50
CA ALA A 36 1.53 5.62 -17.64
C ALA A 36 1.82 4.51 -18.66
N GLU A 37 2.28 3.36 -18.18
CA GLU A 37 2.50 2.20 -19.04
C GLU A 37 1.20 1.67 -19.65
N THR A 38 0.12 1.60 -18.86
CA THR A 38 -1.19 1.17 -19.36
C THR A 38 -1.66 2.08 -20.50
N LEU A 39 -1.60 3.40 -20.33
CA LEU A 39 -1.97 4.36 -21.37
C LEU A 39 -1.07 4.26 -22.61
N ALA A 40 0.24 4.17 -22.41
CA ALA A 40 1.18 4.05 -23.52
C ALA A 40 0.92 2.78 -24.35
N ARG A 41 0.60 1.66 -23.71
CA ARG A 41 0.25 0.38 -24.38
C ARG A 41 -1.04 0.43 -25.17
N THR A 42 -1.97 1.33 -24.88
CA THR A 42 -3.18 1.52 -25.71
C THR A 42 -2.86 2.03 -27.11
N VAL A 43 -1.69 2.67 -27.28
CA VAL A 43 -1.23 3.22 -28.57
C VAL A 43 -0.09 2.38 -29.16
N CYS A 44 0.87 1.95 -28.36
CA CYS A 44 1.98 1.11 -28.80
C CYS A 44 2.13 -0.07 -27.81
N PRO A 45 1.77 -1.32 -28.20
CA PRO A 45 1.87 -2.48 -27.32
C PRO A 45 3.30 -2.77 -26.85
N ASP A 46 4.28 -2.61 -27.74
CA ASP A 46 5.70 -2.75 -27.40
C ASP A 46 6.31 -1.40 -27.04
N LEU A 47 6.49 -1.16 -25.73
CA LEU A 47 7.09 0.08 -25.23
C LEU A 47 8.61 0.18 -25.46
N LYS A 48 9.24 -0.85 -26.01
CA LYS A 48 10.66 -0.85 -26.38
C LYS A 48 10.89 -0.52 -27.85
N ASP A 49 9.83 -0.34 -28.63
CA ASP A 49 9.92 0.03 -30.05
C ASP A 49 10.47 1.47 -30.20
N PRO A 50 11.72 1.67 -30.66
CA PRO A 50 12.35 3.00 -30.74
C PRO A 50 11.73 3.89 -31.84
N PHE A 51 10.99 3.29 -32.79
CA PHE A 51 10.34 4.03 -33.89
C PHE A 51 8.98 4.60 -33.47
N ARG A 52 8.36 4.02 -32.44
CA ARG A 52 7.02 4.40 -31.99
C ARG A 52 6.98 4.98 -30.58
N VAL A 53 8.03 4.79 -29.78
CA VAL A 53 8.11 5.27 -28.41
C VAL A 53 9.31 6.18 -28.24
N ALA A 54 9.09 7.39 -27.75
CA ALA A 54 10.13 8.33 -27.33
C ALA A 54 10.05 8.54 -25.82
N ASP A 55 11.17 8.32 -25.13
CA ASP A 55 11.31 8.62 -23.70
C ASP A 55 12.07 9.93 -23.51
N LEU A 56 11.44 10.91 -22.87
CA LEU A 56 12.01 12.22 -22.56
C LEU A 56 12.01 12.45 -21.05
N SER A 57 13.04 13.12 -20.55
CA SER A 57 13.02 13.59 -19.16
C SER A 57 12.52 15.03 -19.07
N GLY A 58 11.95 15.40 -17.92
CA GLY A 58 11.58 16.79 -17.66
C GLY A 58 12.77 17.76 -17.71
N SER A 59 14.00 17.29 -17.42
CA SER A 59 15.22 18.07 -17.58
C SER A 59 15.61 18.27 -19.05
N THR A 60 15.45 17.27 -19.88
CA THR A 60 15.68 17.36 -21.34
C THR A 60 14.75 18.40 -21.95
N LEU A 61 13.46 18.38 -21.62
CA LEU A 61 12.47 19.34 -22.11
C LEU A 61 12.67 20.76 -21.56
N ALA A 62 13.24 20.90 -20.38
CA ALA A 62 13.62 22.23 -19.85
C ALA A 62 14.81 22.84 -20.62
N ALA A 63 15.74 22.02 -21.09
CA ALA A 63 16.88 22.46 -21.88
C ALA A 63 16.53 22.69 -23.36
N ASP A 64 15.68 21.84 -23.91
CA ASP A 64 15.24 21.90 -25.32
C ASP A 64 13.71 21.74 -25.39
N PRO A 65 12.97 22.86 -25.32
CA PRO A 65 11.50 22.85 -25.37
C PRO A 65 10.91 22.40 -26.71
N ALA A 66 11.64 22.58 -27.83
CA ALA A 66 11.13 22.24 -29.16
C ALA A 66 10.96 20.71 -29.32
N ARG A 67 11.76 19.95 -28.61
CA ARG A 67 11.81 18.50 -28.73
C ARG A 67 10.48 17.80 -28.47
N LEU A 68 9.61 18.35 -27.60
CA LEU A 68 8.27 17.81 -27.37
C LEU A 68 7.41 17.86 -28.65
N ALA A 69 7.41 19.00 -29.33
CA ALA A 69 6.64 19.20 -30.56
C ALA A 69 7.21 18.34 -31.69
N ASP A 70 8.55 18.29 -31.80
CA ASP A 70 9.23 17.50 -32.83
C ASP A 70 8.91 16.02 -32.70
N GLU A 71 9.03 15.44 -31.48
CA GLU A 71 8.71 14.03 -31.24
C GLU A 71 7.22 13.72 -31.41
N ALA A 72 6.34 14.67 -31.08
CA ALA A 72 4.89 14.52 -31.27
C ALA A 72 4.46 14.59 -32.73
N ALA A 73 5.21 15.35 -33.57
CA ALA A 73 4.94 15.51 -35.00
C ALA A 73 5.60 14.43 -35.86
N GLN A 74 6.60 13.68 -35.34
CA GLN A 74 7.24 12.62 -36.10
C GLN A 74 6.26 11.52 -36.46
N MET A 75 6.23 11.15 -37.73
CA MET A 75 5.48 9.98 -38.19
C MET A 75 6.31 8.71 -38.04
N SER A 76 5.69 7.65 -37.58
CA SER A 76 6.33 6.33 -37.54
C SER A 76 6.48 5.77 -38.95
N LEU A 77 7.69 5.36 -39.33
CA LEU A 77 7.98 4.72 -40.62
C LEU A 77 7.22 3.42 -40.83
N MET A 78 6.87 2.73 -39.74
CA MET A 78 6.13 1.47 -39.72
C MET A 78 4.61 1.69 -39.61
N GLY A 79 4.15 2.94 -39.64
CA GLY A 79 2.74 3.29 -39.43
C GLY A 79 2.33 3.27 -37.95
N GLY A 80 1.11 3.75 -37.70
CA GLY A 80 0.55 3.85 -36.35
C GLY A 80 0.96 5.11 -35.60
N ARG A 81 0.23 5.40 -34.54
CA ARG A 81 0.42 6.58 -33.69
C ARG A 81 1.67 6.43 -32.81
N ARG A 82 2.42 7.53 -32.62
CA ARG A 82 3.61 7.57 -31.77
C ARG A 82 3.24 7.90 -30.32
N VAL A 83 4.01 7.36 -29.37
CA VAL A 83 3.89 7.67 -27.94
C VAL A 83 5.12 8.45 -27.49
N VAL A 84 4.92 9.57 -26.84
CA VAL A 84 5.98 10.34 -26.18
C VAL A 84 5.76 10.25 -24.68
N ARG A 85 6.69 9.63 -23.98
CA ARG A 85 6.67 9.50 -22.51
C ARG A 85 7.57 10.56 -21.90
N VAL A 86 7.01 11.39 -21.05
CA VAL A 86 7.76 12.44 -20.35
C VAL A 86 7.84 12.06 -18.88
N ARG A 87 9.03 11.77 -18.40
CA ARG A 87 9.28 11.39 -17.00
C ARG A 87 9.79 12.59 -16.20
N ASP A 88 9.54 12.56 -14.89
CA ASP A 88 10.01 13.57 -13.93
C ASP A 88 9.59 15.00 -14.32
N ALA A 89 8.36 15.13 -14.83
CA ALA A 89 7.79 16.42 -15.15
C ALA A 89 7.54 17.22 -13.85
N ALA A 90 7.85 18.51 -13.92
CA ALA A 90 7.69 19.44 -12.81
C ALA A 90 7.00 20.72 -13.27
N ASP A 91 6.59 21.53 -12.32
CA ASP A 91 5.79 22.74 -12.55
C ASP A 91 6.43 23.75 -13.53
N ARG A 92 7.78 23.75 -13.62
CA ARG A 92 8.54 24.57 -14.59
C ARG A 92 8.18 24.29 -16.05
N LEU A 93 7.60 23.13 -16.37
CA LEU A 93 7.17 22.76 -17.71
C LEU A 93 5.76 23.27 -18.08
N SER A 94 5.08 23.96 -17.17
CA SER A 94 3.70 24.44 -17.39
C SER A 94 3.54 25.29 -18.65
N ARG A 95 4.48 26.22 -18.93
CA ARG A 95 4.46 27.05 -20.14
C ARG A 95 4.67 26.25 -21.42
N LEU A 96 5.58 25.25 -21.36
CA LEU A 96 5.83 24.36 -22.50
C LEU A 96 4.57 23.58 -22.87
N PHE A 97 3.93 22.95 -21.88
CA PHE A 97 2.70 22.20 -22.14
C PHE A 97 1.51 23.06 -22.52
N ALA A 98 1.41 24.30 -22.02
CA ALA A 98 0.39 25.24 -22.48
C ALA A 98 0.54 25.50 -23.97
N GLY A 99 1.72 25.90 -24.42
CA GLY A 99 1.98 26.15 -25.86
C GLY A 99 1.80 24.89 -26.72
N PHE A 100 2.22 23.74 -26.26
CA PHE A 100 2.01 22.46 -26.96
C PHE A 100 0.53 22.12 -27.11
N LEU A 101 -0.27 22.28 -26.08
CA LEU A 101 -1.70 21.92 -26.09
C LEU A 101 -2.56 22.91 -26.87
N ASP A 102 -2.10 24.16 -27.03
CA ASP A 102 -2.78 25.17 -27.86
C ASP A 102 -2.66 24.84 -29.38
N THR A 103 -1.48 24.37 -29.80
CA THR A 103 -1.23 24.02 -31.21
C THR A 103 -1.40 22.54 -31.51
N ALA A 104 -1.19 21.69 -30.53
CA ALA A 104 -1.25 20.21 -30.57
C ALA A 104 -0.64 19.59 -31.85
N PRO A 105 0.62 19.89 -32.19
CA PRO A 105 1.23 19.47 -33.45
C PRO A 105 1.29 17.96 -33.61
N GLY A 106 1.18 17.49 -34.85
CA GLY A 106 1.22 16.05 -35.19
C GLY A 106 0.03 15.24 -34.64
N ASP A 107 0.19 13.94 -34.46
CA ASP A 107 -0.82 13.02 -33.88
C ASP A 107 -0.31 12.24 -32.66
N GLY A 108 0.94 12.45 -32.25
CA GLY A 108 1.57 11.77 -31.11
C GLY A 108 0.71 11.82 -29.84
N PHE A 109 0.75 10.77 -29.05
CA PHE A 109 0.10 10.68 -27.74
C PHE A 109 1.14 10.90 -26.63
N ILE A 110 0.92 11.91 -25.79
CA ILE A 110 1.88 12.32 -24.78
C ILE A 110 1.43 11.79 -23.42
N VAL A 111 2.28 11.02 -22.77
CA VAL A 111 2.06 10.50 -21.40
C VAL A 111 3.07 11.16 -20.47
N VAL A 112 2.59 11.97 -19.53
CA VAL A 112 3.42 12.79 -18.64
C VAL A 112 3.34 12.24 -17.22
N GLU A 113 4.50 11.86 -16.69
CA GLU A 113 4.67 11.36 -15.33
C GLU A 113 5.26 12.47 -14.45
N ALA A 114 4.57 12.82 -13.37
CA ALA A 114 5.02 13.81 -12.39
C ALA A 114 4.90 13.26 -10.96
N GLY A 115 5.67 13.83 -10.04
CA GLY A 115 5.52 13.60 -8.62
C GLY A 115 4.26 14.22 -8.05
N ASP A 116 4.26 14.44 -6.74
CA ASP A 116 3.13 15.11 -6.09
C ASP A 116 3.07 16.59 -6.49
N LEU A 117 1.98 16.98 -7.16
CA LEU A 117 1.73 18.33 -7.60
C LEU A 117 0.62 18.96 -6.74
N PRO A 118 0.89 20.07 -6.05
CA PRO A 118 -0.10 20.76 -5.24
C PRO A 118 -1.26 21.31 -6.10
N GLY A 119 -2.38 21.64 -5.48
CA GLY A 119 -3.53 22.21 -6.19
C GLY A 119 -3.24 23.54 -6.89
N SER A 120 -2.20 24.27 -6.44
CA SER A 120 -1.72 25.51 -7.04
C SER A 120 -0.79 25.32 -8.24
N SER A 121 -0.40 24.10 -8.57
CA SER A 121 0.53 23.79 -9.66
C SER A 121 0.02 24.32 -11.00
N GLY A 122 0.87 25.07 -11.70
CA GLY A 122 0.60 25.58 -13.03
C GLY A 122 0.50 24.47 -14.06
N LEU A 123 1.37 23.44 -13.96
CA LEU A 123 1.34 22.26 -14.82
C LEU A 123 0.00 21.54 -14.73
N ARG A 124 -0.45 21.24 -13.51
CA ARG A 124 -1.75 20.61 -13.26
C ARG A 124 -2.90 21.43 -13.83
N ARG A 125 -2.89 22.75 -13.63
CA ARG A 125 -3.93 23.66 -14.15
C ARG A 125 -4.01 23.60 -15.66
N VAL A 126 -2.88 23.60 -16.38
CA VAL A 126 -2.84 23.50 -17.84
C VAL A 126 -3.57 22.25 -18.34
N PHE A 127 -3.33 21.09 -17.72
CA PHE A 127 -4.00 19.84 -18.09
C PHE A 127 -5.47 19.80 -17.66
N ASP A 128 -5.82 20.45 -16.55
CA ASP A 128 -7.21 20.50 -16.08
C ASP A 128 -8.13 21.32 -16.99
N ILE A 129 -7.63 22.40 -17.60
CA ILE A 129 -8.45 23.31 -18.42
C ILE A 129 -8.42 22.98 -19.91
N SER A 130 -7.35 22.37 -20.43
CA SER A 130 -7.25 22.06 -21.86
C SER A 130 -8.29 21.01 -22.31
N PRO A 131 -8.99 21.21 -23.42
CA PRO A 131 -9.89 20.21 -24.01
C PRO A 131 -9.14 19.01 -24.61
N HIS A 132 -7.85 19.19 -24.94
CA HIS A 132 -6.99 18.16 -25.52
C HIS A 132 -6.13 17.42 -24.48
N ALA A 133 -6.37 17.65 -23.19
CA ALA A 133 -5.60 17.02 -22.13
C ALA A 133 -6.48 16.46 -21.01
N ALA A 134 -5.95 15.45 -20.33
CA ALA A 134 -6.54 14.90 -19.12
C ALA A 134 -5.52 14.91 -17.98
N ALA A 135 -5.99 15.08 -16.74
CA ALA A 135 -5.18 14.98 -15.54
C ALA A 135 -5.74 13.90 -14.60
N ILE A 136 -4.88 12.98 -14.16
CA ILE A 136 -5.23 11.84 -13.31
C ILE A 136 -4.36 11.88 -12.05
N GLY A 137 -5.00 12.05 -10.90
CA GLY A 137 -4.31 11.95 -9.62
C GLY A 137 -4.05 10.48 -9.24
N CYS A 138 -2.84 10.21 -8.76
CA CYS A 138 -2.38 8.90 -8.31
C CYS A 138 -2.06 8.97 -6.82
N TYR A 139 -3.03 8.59 -6.01
CA TYR A 139 -2.93 8.59 -4.55
C TYR A 139 -2.85 7.16 -4.03
N PRO A 140 -2.24 6.94 -2.86
CA PRO A 140 -2.14 5.62 -2.25
C PRO A 140 -3.49 4.91 -2.18
N ASP A 141 -3.49 3.61 -2.46
CA ASP A 141 -4.70 2.81 -2.44
C ASP A 141 -5.35 2.78 -1.06
N THR A 142 -6.64 3.07 -1.02
CA THR A 142 -7.45 2.77 0.16
C THR A 142 -7.58 1.25 0.34
N PRO A 143 -7.95 0.73 1.53
CA PRO A 143 -8.23 -0.70 1.69
C PRO A 143 -9.24 -1.25 0.68
N ARG A 144 -10.19 -0.42 0.24
CA ARG A 144 -11.17 -0.77 -0.78
C ARG A 144 -10.55 -0.91 -2.17
N ASP A 145 -9.67 0.02 -2.54
CA ASP A 145 -8.96 -0.03 -3.84
C ASP A 145 -8.03 -1.23 -3.89
N ARG A 146 -7.32 -1.52 -2.79
CA ARG A 146 -6.47 -2.70 -2.63
C ARG A 146 -7.26 -3.99 -2.79
N ALA A 147 -8.43 -4.08 -2.17
CA ALA A 147 -9.32 -5.22 -2.34
C ALA A 147 -9.76 -5.42 -3.80
N ALA A 148 -9.97 -4.34 -4.55
CA ALA A 148 -10.26 -4.42 -5.98
C ALA A 148 -9.06 -4.95 -6.76
N VAL A 149 -7.86 -4.41 -6.54
CA VAL A 149 -6.62 -4.88 -7.20
C VAL A 149 -6.36 -6.36 -6.96
N ILE A 150 -6.54 -6.83 -5.71
CA ILE A 150 -6.38 -8.25 -5.36
C ILE A 150 -7.35 -9.11 -6.17
N ARG A 151 -8.65 -8.76 -6.15
CA ARG A 151 -9.68 -9.53 -6.86
C ARG A 151 -9.46 -9.53 -8.37
N ASP A 152 -9.14 -8.38 -8.94
CA ASP A 152 -8.92 -8.24 -10.39
C ASP A 152 -7.70 -9.07 -10.83
N THR A 153 -6.61 -9.08 -10.04
CA THR A 153 -5.42 -9.88 -10.34
C THR A 153 -5.73 -11.38 -10.27
N LEU A 154 -6.37 -11.85 -9.20
CA LEU A 154 -6.75 -13.25 -9.06
C LEU A 154 -7.72 -13.69 -10.17
N HIS A 155 -8.71 -12.86 -10.49
CA HIS A 155 -9.67 -13.12 -11.56
C HIS A 155 -9.00 -13.21 -12.96
N ALA A 156 -8.03 -12.32 -13.24
CA ALA A 156 -7.28 -12.35 -14.51
C ALA A 156 -6.54 -13.68 -14.71
N HIS A 157 -6.09 -14.33 -13.64
CA HIS A 157 -5.45 -15.64 -13.64
C HIS A 157 -6.42 -16.79 -13.35
N ARG A 158 -7.75 -16.53 -13.31
CA ARG A 158 -8.80 -17.51 -12.98
C ARG A 158 -8.62 -18.21 -11.65
N ILE A 159 -7.96 -17.55 -10.70
CA ILE A 159 -7.69 -18.08 -9.35
C ILE A 159 -8.84 -17.73 -8.43
N SER A 160 -9.36 -18.74 -7.72
CA SER A 160 -10.29 -18.55 -6.63
C SER A 160 -9.54 -18.39 -5.30
N ALA A 161 -10.03 -17.52 -4.40
CA ALA A 161 -9.43 -17.35 -3.08
C ALA A 161 -10.51 -17.35 -2.00
N SER A 162 -10.18 -17.91 -0.83
CA SER A 162 -11.08 -17.85 0.32
C SER A 162 -11.24 -16.42 0.82
N GLY A 163 -12.37 -16.11 1.48
CA GLY A 163 -12.59 -14.79 2.08
C GLY A 163 -11.50 -14.39 3.06
N GLU A 164 -10.97 -15.36 3.80
CA GLU A 164 -9.87 -15.18 4.77
C GLU A 164 -8.55 -14.86 4.06
N ALA A 165 -8.25 -15.53 2.95
CA ALA A 165 -7.07 -15.26 2.13
C ALA A 165 -7.11 -13.81 1.59
N ILE A 166 -8.25 -13.40 1.03
CA ILE A 166 -8.44 -12.03 0.52
C ILE A 166 -8.29 -11.00 1.65
N GLN A 167 -8.89 -11.24 2.80
CA GLN A 167 -8.80 -10.33 3.94
C GLN A 167 -7.37 -10.20 4.44
N TYR A 168 -6.64 -11.31 4.54
CA TYR A 168 -5.24 -11.32 4.93
C TYR A 168 -4.38 -10.51 3.95
N LEU A 169 -4.61 -10.68 2.64
CA LEU A 169 -3.94 -9.89 1.60
C LEU A 169 -4.20 -8.39 1.76
N ILE A 170 -5.43 -7.97 2.02
CA ILE A 170 -5.80 -6.57 2.22
C ILE A 170 -5.07 -5.96 3.42
N GLU A 171 -4.88 -6.72 4.49
CA GLU A 171 -4.26 -6.26 5.73
C GLU A 171 -2.73 -6.22 5.66
N HIS A 172 -2.11 -7.17 4.95
CA HIS A 172 -0.65 -7.36 4.95
C HIS A 172 0.06 -6.82 3.72
N LEU A 173 -0.63 -6.71 2.58
CA LEU A 173 -0.08 -5.99 1.43
C LEU A 173 -0.08 -4.48 1.73
N GLY A 174 1.10 -3.87 1.62
CA GLY A 174 1.31 -2.45 1.92
C GLY A 174 0.57 -1.49 0.99
N SER A 175 0.84 -0.20 1.14
CA SER A 175 0.30 0.85 0.26
C SER A 175 1.10 1.02 -1.03
N ASP A 176 2.27 0.39 -1.15
CA ASP A 176 3.07 0.39 -2.36
C ASP A 176 2.46 -0.56 -3.40
N ARG A 177 1.97 0.02 -4.49
CA ARG A 177 1.24 -0.71 -5.52
C ARG A 177 2.13 -1.62 -6.37
N LEU A 178 3.38 -1.24 -6.60
CA LEU A 178 4.33 -2.08 -7.34
C LEU A 178 4.68 -3.33 -6.52
N LEU A 179 4.95 -3.15 -5.24
CA LEU A 179 5.21 -4.26 -4.33
C LEU A 179 3.97 -5.16 -4.20
N THR A 180 2.78 -4.57 -4.02
CA THR A 180 1.52 -5.33 -3.99
C THR A 180 1.32 -6.18 -5.24
N ARG A 181 1.59 -5.64 -6.43
CA ARG A 181 1.49 -6.43 -7.67
C ARG A 181 2.53 -7.53 -7.76
N ALA A 182 3.78 -7.25 -7.39
CA ALA A 182 4.84 -8.26 -7.40
C ALA A 182 4.51 -9.44 -6.46
N GLU A 183 3.97 -9.15 -5.28
CA GLU A 183 3.52 -10.17 -4.33
C GLU A 183 2.31 -10.97 -4.87
N LEU A 184 1.37 -10.31 -5.51
CA LEU A 184 0.24 -10.99 -6.14
C LEU A 184 0.66 -11.85 -7.33
N GLU A 185 1.60 -11.38 -8.17
CA GLU A 185 2.16 -12.20 -9.27
C GLU A 185 2.84 -13.45 -8.72
N LYS A 186 3.64 -13.32 -7.66
CA LYS A 186 4.26 -14.46 -6.99
C LYS A 186 3.21 -15.47 -6.50
N LEU A 187 2.12 -14.98 -5.90
CA LEU A 187 1.01 -15.82 -5.46
C LEU A 187 0.30 -16.50 -6.63
N THR A 188 0.12 -15.82 -7.77
CA THR A 188 -0.50 -16.42 -8.95
C THR A 188 0.37 -17.52 -9.58
N LEU A 189 1.70 -17.35 -9.56
CA LEU A 189 2.65 -18.36 -9.98
C LEU A 189 2.61 -19.59 -9.06
N TYR A 190 2.51 -19.37 -7.75
CA TYR A 190 2.39 -20.44 -6.76
C TYR A 190 1.10 -21.26 -6.93
N ALA A 191 -0.03 -20.59 -7.11
CA ALA A 191 -1.34 -21.23 -7.24
C ALA A 191 -1.55 -21.93 -8.59
N GLY A 192 -0.88 -21.46 -9.64
CA GLY A 192 -1.13 -21.87 -11.02
C GLY A 192 -2.45 -21.34 -11.58
N GLU A 193 -2.60 -21.35 -12.91
CA GLU A 193 -3.83 -20.89 -13.58
C GLU A 193 -5.03 -21.77 -13.20
N GLY A 194 -6.13 -21.15 -12.82
CA GLY A 194 -7.34 -21.83 -12.37
C GLY A 194 -7.27 -22.45 -10.98
N GLY A 195 -6.19 -22.19 -10.24
CA GLY A 195 -5.96 -22.71 -8.89
C GLY A 195 -6.89 -22.11 -7.84
N ARG A 196 -6.76 -22.65 -6.62
CA ARG A 196 -7.44 -22.15 -5.43
C ARG A 196 -6.41 -21.75 -4.37
N VAL A 197 -6.63 -20.62 -3.73
CA VAL A 197 -5.74 -20.05 -2.71
C VAL A 197 -6.48 -19.99 -1.38
N GLU A 198 -5.93 -20.65 -0.38
CA GLU A 198 -6.38 -20.59 1.01
C GLU A 198 -5.44 -19.68 1.83
N LEU A 199 -5.83 -19.41 3.07
CA LEU A 199 -5.05 -18.53 3.95
C LEU A 199 -3.60 -19.01 4.16
N ASP A 200 -3.40 -20.31 4.30
CA ASP A 200 -2.06 -20.88 4.53
C ASP A 200 -1.17 -20.77 3.28
N ASP A 201 -1.74 -20.83 2.07
CA ASP A 201 -1.03 -20.59 0.82
C ASP A 201 -0.56 -19.13 0.72
N VAL A 202 -1.44 -18.19 1.09
CA VAL A 202 -1.09 -16.76 1.13
C VAL A 202 0.05 -16.52 2.11
N ARG A 203 -0.04 -17.06 3.31
CA ARG A 203 1.02 -16.94 4.34
C ARG A 203 2.35 -17.53 3.90
N SER A 204 2.31 -18.64 3.15
CA SER A 204 3.52 -19.28 2.65
C SER A 204 4.14 -18.56 1.46
N SER A 205 3.31 -17.94 0.62
CA SER A 205 3.72 -17.34 -0.64
C SER A 205 4.03 -15.83 -0.52
N ILE A 206 3.18 -15.07 0.19
CA ILE A 206 3.35 -13.63 0.44
C ILE A 206 4.03 -13.38 1.79
N GLY A 207 4.20 -14.45 2.56
CA GLY A 207 4.92 -14.38 3.80
C GLY A 207 6.36 -13.93 3.53
N ASP A 208 6.60 -12.65 3.70
CA ASP A 208 7.78 -12.28 4.44
C ASP A 208 7.74 -13.13 5.70
N SER A 209 8.63 -14.10 5.81
CA SER A 209 8.76 -14.89 7.06
C SER A 209 8.88 -13.95 8.26
N ALA A 210 9.39 -12.75 8.04
CA ALA A 210 9.48 -11.63 8.97
C ALA A 210 8.10 -11.06 9.37
N ALA A 211 7.13 -10.93 8.46
CA ALA A 211 5.80 -10.42 8.80
C ALA A 211 5.02 -11.43 9.65
N LEU A 212 5.09 -12.73 9.32
CA LEU A 212 4.51 -13.81 10.12
C LEU A 212 5.18 -13.90 11.50
N ALA A 213 6.50 -13.76 11.54
CA ALA A 213 7.24 -13.76 12.79
C ALA A 213 6.91 -12.51 13.62
N THR A 214 6.70 -11.34 12.97
CA THR A 214 6.26 -10.12 13.67
C THR A 214 4.87 -10.29 14.29
N ASP A 215 3.91 -10.85 13.57
CA ASP A 215 2.58 -11.16 14.12
C ASP A 215 2.66 -12.14 15.27
N ASP A 216 3.52 -13.16 15.17
CA ASP A 216 3.77 -14.13 16.23
C ASP A 216 4.35 -13.46 17.49
N ALA A 217 5.31 -12.54 17.35
CA ALA A 217 5.86 -11.77 18.46
C ALA A 217 4.79 -10.88 19.11
N VAL A 218 3.93 -10.22 18.32
CA VAL A 218 2.83 -9.37 18.80
C VAL A 218 1.82 -10.17 19.61
N MET A 219 1.38 -11.34 19.09
CA MET A 219 0.44 -12.21 19.79
C MET A 219 1.03 -12.76 21.08
N ALA A 220 2.28 -13.23 21.04
CA ALA A 220 2.99 -13.71 22.22
C ALA A 220 3.12 -12.64 23.31
N ALA A 221 3.43 -11.39 22.93
CA ALA A 221 3.52 -10.28 23.89
C ALA A 221 2.16 -9.97 24.53
N ALA A 222 1.09 -9.93 23.74
CA ALA A 222 -0.26 -9.66 24.23
C ALA A 222 -0.81 -10.77 25.11
N GLU A 223 -0.33 -12.02 24.97
CA GLU A 223 -0.70 -13.19 25.79
C GLU A 223 0.23 -13.39 27.01
N GLY A 224 1.35 -12.67 27.11
CA GLY A 224 2.26 -12.74 28.25
C GLY A 224 3.36 -13.81 28.13
N ASP A 225 3.59 -14.36 26.94
CA ASP A 225 4.65 -15.35 26.68
C ASP A 225 5.98 -14.64 26.34
N ALA A 226 6.67 -14.16 27.39
CA ALA A 226 7.94 -13.45 27.25
C ALA A 226 9.05 -14.31 26.58
N ALA A 227 9.05 -15.63 26.83
CA ALA A 227 10.05 -16.53 26.25
C ALA A 227 9.85 -16.69 24.74
N ARG A 228 8.60 -16.73 24.27
CA ARG A 228 8.26 -16.75 22.84
C ARG A 228 8.59 -15.42 22.19
N VAL A 229 8.25 -14.30 22.83
CA VAL A 229 8.61 -12.95 22.36
C VAL A 229 10.10 -12.85 22.06
N ASP A 230 10.94 -13.24 23.00
CA ASP A 230 12.40 -13.11 22.88
C ASP A 230 12.94 -13.94 21.71
N ARG A 231 12.56 -15.22 21.62
CA ARG A 231 12.96 -16.10 20.52
C ARG A 231 12.49 -15.60 19.15
N VAL A 232 11.26 -15.12 19.07
CA VAL A 232 10.69 -14.67 17.79
C VAL A 232 11.30 -13.36 17.35
N LEU A 233 11.58 -12.43 18.26
CA LEU A 233 12.25 -11.18 17.95
C LEU A 233 13.67 -11.38 17.41
N ASP A 234 14.41 -12.38 17.89
CA ASP A 234 15.72 -12.72 17.33
C ASP A 234 15.61 -13.06 15.85
N ARG A 235 14.64 -13.90 15.50
CA ARG A 235 14.38 -14.28 14.11
C ARG A 235 13.94 -13.07 13.26
N VAL A 236 12.98 -12.28 13.73
CA VAL A 236 12.47 -11.08 13.05
C VAL A 236 13.60 -10.11 12.71
N PHE A 237 14.53 -9.89 13.66
CA PHE A 237 15.65 -8.98 13.46
C PHE A 237 16.78 -9.58 12.62
N GLN A 238 16.94 -10.91 12.58
CA GLN A 238 17.87 -11.61 11.68
C GLN A 238 17.35 -11.57 10.22
N GLU A 239 16.05 -11.64 10.01
CA GLU A 239 15.39 -11.51 8.71
C GLU A 239 15.36 -10.06 8.19
N GLY A 240 15.89 -9.09 8.97
CA GLY A 240 16.08 -7.70 8.54
C GLY A 240 14.92 -6.75 8.82
N GLU A 241 13.89 -7.20 9.56
CA GLU A 241 12.75 -6.34 9.92
C GLU A 241 13.20 -5.20 10.85
N SER A 242 12.59 -4.02 10.67
CA SER A 242 12.95 -2.86 11.47
C SER A 242 12.27 -2.87 12.84
N ALA A 243 12.99 -2.43 13.88
CA ALA A 243 12.44 -2.31 15.24
C ALA A 243 11.18 -1.41 15.29
N VAL A 244 11.15 -0.35 14.48
CA VAL A 244 10.01 0.57 14.37
C VAL A 244 8.79 -0.10 13.75
N SER A 245 8.99 -0.97 12.74
CA SER A 245 7.91 -1.74 12.11
C SER A 245 7.25 -2.69 13.11
N VAL A 246 8.05 -3.44 13.88
CA VAL A 246 7.58 -4.32 14.94
C VAL A 246 6.79 -3.56 15.99
N ALA A 247 7.33 -2.43 16.47
CA ALA A 247 6.64 -1.58 17.46
C ALA A 247 5.30 -1.06 16.94
N ARG A 248 5.23 -0.66 15.67
CA ARG A 248 3.98 -0.22 15.02
C ARG A 248 2.96 -1.34 14.87
N ALA A 249 3.41 -2.57 14.57
CA ALA A 249 2.52 -3.74 14.54
C ALA A 249 1.90 -3.96 15.93
N MET A 250 2.71 -3.93 16.99
CA MET A 250 2.22 -4.03 18.37
C MET A 250 1.28 -2.88 18.74
N LEU A 251 1.59 -1.65 18.32
CA LEU A 251 0.75 -0.48 18.58
C LEU A 251 -0.66 -0.67 17.97
N ARG A 252 -0.73 -1.08 16.70
CA ARG A 252 -2.02 -1.38 16.04
C ARG A 252 -2.80 -2.47 16.76
N HIS A 253 -2.12 -3.50 17.23
CA HIS A 253 -2.76 -4.60 17.95
C HIS A 253 -3.33 -4.15 19.30
N LEU A 254 -2.55 -3.40 20.09
CA LEU A 254 -3.04 -2.84 21.38
C LEU A 254 -4.18 -1.84 21.19
N GLN A 255 -4.14 -1.00 20.16
CA GLN A 255 -5.25 -0.10 19.80
C GLN A 255 -6.52 -0.88 19.49
N ARG A 256 -6.39 -1.97 18.73
CA ARG A 256 -7.52 -2.86 18.42
C ARG A 256 -8.09 -3.49 19.69
N LEU A 257 -7.25 -4.05 20.55
CA LEU A 257 -7.69 -4.59 21.83
C LEU A 257 -8.36 -3.52 22.71
N HIS A 258 -7.83 -2.29 22.73
CA HIS A 258 -8.40 -1.20 23.51
C HIS A 258 -9.82 -0.85 23.05
N MET A 259 -10.06 -0.77 21.74
CA MET A 259 -11.39 -0.53 21.20
C MET A 259 -12.37 -1.67 21.55
N LEU A 260 -11.90 -2.93 21.50
CA LEU A 260 -12.74 -4.08 21.86
C LEU A 260 -13.01 -4.13 23.37
N ALA A 261 -12.01 -3.84 24.21
CA ALA A 261 -12.14 -3.79 25.67
C ALA A 261 -13.11 -2.68 26.12
N ALA A 262 -13.10 -1.51 25.47
CA ALA A 262 -14.07 -0.43 25.76
C ALA A 262 -15.52 -0.87 25.47
N ARG A 263 -15.75 -1.67 24.43
CA ARG A 263 -17.08 -2.23 24.13
C ARG A 263 -17.53 -3.25 25.16
N LEU A 264 -16.60 -4.07 25.67
CA LEU A 264 -16.88 -5.00 26.79
C LEU A 264 -17.24 -4.24 28.06
N ALA A 265 -16.51 -3.16 28.38
CA ALA A 265 -16.83 -2.30 29.53
C ALA A 265 -18.21 -1.65 29.40
N GLY A 266 -18.67 -1.41 28.16
CA GLY A 266 -20.04 -0.94 27.85
C GLY A 266 -21.11 -2.03 27.93
N GLY A 267 -20.80 -3.26 28.39
CA GLY A 267 -21.75 -4.34 28.61
C GLY A 267 -21.98 -5.27 27.40
N ALA A 268 -21.24 -5.14 26.31
CA ALA A 268 -21.36 -6.05 25.18
C ALA A 268 -20.79 -7.44 25.51
N ALA A 269 -21.39 -8.51 24.98
CA ALA A 269 -20.89 -9.86 25.17
C ALA A 269 -19.60 -10.12 24.36
N VAL A 270 -18.63 -10.85 24.95
CA VAL A 270 -17.33 -11.17 24.30
C VAL A 270 -17.51 -11.76 22.89
N ALA A 271 -18.43 -12.72 22.75
CA ALA A 271 -18.70 -13.36 21.46
C ALA A 271 -19.22 -12.37 20.40
N GLU A 272 -20.01 -11.38 20.80
CA GLU A 272 -20.52 -10.32 19.93
C GLU A 272 -19.39 -9.36 19.53
N VAL A 273 -18.58 -8.93 20.49
CA VAL A 273 -17.45 -8.02 20.29
C VAL A 273 -16.43 -8.63 19.30
N VAL A 274 -16.09 -9.92 19.48
CA VAL A 274 -15.15 -10.64 18.59
C VAL A 274 -15.75 -10.79 17.19
N ARG A 275 -17.00 -11.22 17.07
CA ARG A 275 -17.68 -11.41 15.77
C ARG A 275 -17.86 -10.12 14.97
N SER A 276 -18.14 -9.01 15.64
CA SER A 276 -18.39 -7.71 15.02
C SER A 276 -17.15 -6.82 14.92
N ALA A 277 -15.96 -7.36 15.25
CA ALA A 277 -14.71 -6.64 15.14
C ALA A 277 -14.45 -6.16 13.69
N ARG A 278 -13.88 -4.97 13.58
CA ARG A 278 -13.48 -4.38 12.29
C ARG A 278 -12.02 -3.90 12.39
N PRO A 279 -11.14 -4.45 11.55
CA PRO A 279 -11.31 -5.56 10.59
C PRO A 279 -11.71 -6.87 11.30
N PRO A 280 -12.29 -7.87 10.59
CA PRO A 280 -12.69 -9.14 11.17
C PRO A 280 -11.50 -9.85 11.84
N ILE A 281 -11.78 -10.60 12.92
CA ILE A 281 -10.77 -11.46 13.56
C ILE A 281 -10.83 -12.82 12.86
N PHE A 282 -9.68 -13.33 12.41
CA PHE A 282 -9.61 -14.66 11.80
C PHE A 282 -10.01 -15.73 12.82
N TYR A 283 -10.77 -16.73 12.39
CA TYR A 283 -11.32 -17.77 13.27
C TYR A 283 -10.24 -18.48 14.09
N ARG A 284 -9.03 -18.70 13.53
CA ARG A 284 -7.88 -19.29 14.25
C ARG A 284 -7.31 -18.38 15.34
N GLN A 285 -7.56 -17.10 15.28
CA GLN A 285 -7.12 -16.10 16.26
C GLN A 285 -8.22 -15.74 17.26
N GLU A 286 -9.46 -16.17 17.06
CA GLU A 286 -10.57 -15.81 17.95
C GLU A 286 -10.31 -16.21 19.40
N ASP A 287 -9.82 -17.43 19.64
CA ASP A 287 -9.52 -17.90 20.99
C ASP A 287 -8.38 -17.12 21.63
N SER A 288 -7.37 -16.73 20.85
CA SER A 288 -6.29 -15.87 21.30
C SER A 288 -6.82 -14.48 21.68
N PHE A 289 -7.65 -13.86 20.82
CA PHE A 289 -8.29 -12.59 21.15
C PHE A 289 -9.20 -12.66 22.37
N ARG A 290 -9.94 -13.75 22.55
CA ARG A 290 -10.76 -13.96 23.76
C ARG A 290 -9.90 -14.02 25.02
N ARG A 291 -8.78 -14.77 24.99
CA ARG A 291 -7.82 -14.81 26.12
C ARG A 291 -7.24 -13.43 26.40
N GLN A 292 -6.82 -12.71 25.37
CA GLN A 292 -6.26 -11.36 25.51
C GLN A 292 -7.29 -10.37 26.09
N LEU A 293 -8.54 -10.42 25.64
CA LEU A 293 -9.63 -9.58 26.17
C LEU A 293 -10.00 -9.91 27.61
N ALA A 294 -9.76 -11.12 28.06
CA ALA A 294 -9.88 -11.46 29.48
C ALA A 294 -8.71 -10.86 30.29
N LEU A 295 -7.49 -10.91 29.77
CA LEU A 295 -6.30 -10.38 30.46
C LEU A 295 -6.23 -8.84 30.50
N TRP A 296 -6.74 -8.17 29.46
CA TRP A 296 -6.54 -6.74 29.28
C TRP A 296 -7.81 -5.93 29.50
N ASN A 297 -7.77 -5.00 30.45
CA ASN A 297 -8.77 -3.96 30.59
C ASN A 297 -8.32 -2.64 29.93
N GLU A 298 -9.24 -1.72 29.73
CA GLU A 298 -9.01 -0.42 29.08
C GLU A 298 -7.86 0.37 29.70
N ALA A 299 -7.84 0.49 31.04
CA ALA A 299 -6.80 1.23 31.75
C ALA A 299 -5.41 0.64 31.56
N GLY A 300 -5.30 -0.69 31.58
CA GLY A 300 -4.04 -1.37 31.33
C GLY A 300 -3.51 -1.24 29.93
N LEU A 301 -4.39 -1.30 28.93
CA LEU A 301 -4.04 -1.08 27.55
C LEU A 301 -3.56 0.34 27.31
N ARG A 302 -4.21 1.34 27.90
CA ARG A 302 -3.77 2.75 27.81
C ARG A 302 -2.33 2.94 28.30
N VAL A 303 -1.97 2.36 29.44
CA VAL A 303 -0.59 2.44 29.94
C VAL A 303 0.41 1.81 28.97
N GLN A 304 0.08 0.67 28.35
CA GLN A 304 0.99 0.04 27.40
C GLN A 304 1.09 0.81 26.07
N LEU A 305 -0.01 1.40 25.61
CA LEU A 305 -0.02 2.29 24.44
C LEU A 305 0.90 3.50 24.63
N ASP A 306 0.83 4.17 25.80
CA ASP A 306 1.69 5.31 26.11
C ASP A 306 3.17 4.89 26.16
N ARG A 307 3.49 3.79 26.83
CA ARG A 307 4.87 3.26 26.90
C ARG A 307 5.42 2.91 25.52
N LEU A 308 4.62 2.26 24.69
CA LEU A 308 5.04 1.85 23.36
C LEU A 308 5.23 3.05 22.43
N ALA A 309 4.38 4.08 22.54
CA ALA A 309 4.55 5.33 21.80
C ALA A 309 5.86 6.04 22.17
N GLN A 310 6.21 6.05 23.46
CA GLN A 310 7.50 6.59 23.92
C GLN A 310 8.69 5.75 23.42
N ALA A 311 8.57 4.43 23.45
CA ALA A 311 9.59 3.54 22.91
C ALA A 311 9.79 3.77 21.38
N GLU A 312 8.71 4.00 20.61
CA GLU A 312 8.82 4.34 19.19
C GLU A 312 9.59 5.65 18.97
N LEU A 313 9.38 6.66 19.81
CA LEU A 313 10.16 7.89 19.74
C LEU A 313 11.64 7.64 20.01
N HIS A 314 11.96 6.86 21.05
CA HIS A 314 13.34 6.50 21.39
C HIS A 314 14.04 5.72 20.26
N MET A 315 13.34 4.80 19.60
CA MET A 315 13.89 4.05 18.46
C MET A 315 14.27 4.92 17.28
N LYS A 316 13.70 6.13 17.17
CA LYS A 316 14.01 7.10 16.10
C LYS A 316 15.14 8.05 16.46
N LEU A 317 15.58 8.10 17.73
CA LEU A 317 16.68 8.95 18.16
C LEU A 317 18.03 8.34 17.76
N THR A 318 18.90 9.19 17.23
CA THR A 318 20.27 8.79 16.87
C THR A 318 21.06 8.42 18.14
N GLY A 319 21.75 7.29 18.11
CA GLY A 319 22.60 6.81 19.20
C GLY A 319 21.93 5.83 20.17
N LEU A 320 20.62 5.59 20.07
CA LEU A 320 19.98 4.54 20.84
C LEU A 320 19.87 3.23 20.04
N PRO A 321 20.09 2.06 20.69
CA PRO A 321 19.99 0.77 20.02
C PRO A 321 18.52 0.38 19.78
N ALA A 322 17.95 0.77 18.63
CA ALA A 322 16.52 0.62 18.34
C ALA A 322 15.98 -0.81 18.57
N LYS A 323 16.76 -1.86 18.22
CA LYS A 323 16.36 -3.27 18.45
C LYS A 323 16.24 -3.59 19.93
N ALA A 324 17.14 -3.07 20.78
CA ALA A 324 17.08 -3.30 22.22
C ALA A 324 15.90 -2.57 22.86
N VAL A 325 15.63 -1.34 22.46
CA VAL A 325 14.46 -0.55 22.91
C VAL A 325 13.15 -1.25 22.52
N CYS A 326 13.05 -1.77 21.30
CA CYS A 326 11.89 -2.55 20.86
C CYS A 326 11.70 -3.81 21.71
N ARG A 327 12.77 -4.58 21.93
CA ARG A 327 12.75 -5.80 22.73
C ARG A 327 12.29 -5.52 24.17
N GLU A 328 12.82 -4.50 24.80
CA GLU A 328 12.42 -4.06 26.13
C GLU A 328 10.92 -3.72 26.19
N ALA A 329 10.43 -2.96 25.23
CA ALA A 329 9.01 -2.59 25.17
C ALA A 329 8.11 -3.83 25.00
N MET A 330 8.45 -4.74 24.09
CA MET A 330 7.69 -5.97 23.84
C MET A 330 7.68 -6.92 25.06
N LEU A 331 8.84 -7.10 25.69
CA LEU A 331 8.94 -7.91 26.92
C LEU A 331 8.20 -7.24 28.09
N GLY A 332 8.22 -5.91 28.20
CA GLY A 332 7.45 -5.16 29.19
C GLY A 332 5.94 -5.37 29.06
N ILE A 333 5.44 -5.44 27.83
CA ILE A 333 4.03 -5.76 27.54
C ILE A 333 3.72 -7.20 27.97
N ALA A 334 4.57 -8.16 27.62
CA ALA A 334 4.40 -9.56 28.02
C ALA A 334 4.39 -9.74 29.54
N GLN A 335 5.29 -9.07 30.25
CA GLN A 335 5.32 -9.09 31.71
C GLN A 335 4.05 -8.48 32.32
N ALA A 336 3.55 -7.40 31.76
CA ALA A 336 2.30 -6.79 32.21
C ALA A 336 1.08 -7.70 32.01
N ALA A 337 1.01 -8.40 30.85
CA ALA A 337 -0.02 -9.41 30.60
C ALA A 337 0.05 -10.58 31.62
N ARG A 338 1.24 -11.14 31.83
CA ARG A 338 1.47 -12.24 32.78
C ARG A 338 1.10 -11.87 34.20
N SER A 339 1.46 -10.66 34.66
CA SER A 339 1.14 -10.19 36.02
C SER A 339 -0.37 -10.07 36.25
N ARG A 340 -1.14 -9.85 35.21
CA ARG A 340 -2.61 -9.80 35.25
C ARG A 340 -3.23 -11.16 35.30
N ALA A 341 -2.73 -12.12 34.49
CA ALA A 341 -3.16 -13.52 34.54
C ALA A 341 -3.05 -14.12 35.98
N VAL A 342 -1.92 -13.89 36.64
CA VAL A 342 -1.69 -14.34 38.02
C VAL A 342 -2.67 -13.71 39.02
N ARG A 343 -3.03 -12.43 38.85
CA ARG A 343 -4.00 -11.74 39.73
C ARG A 343 -5.43 -12.27 39.54
N GLU A 344 -5.84 -12.59 38.32
CA GLU A 344 -7.16 -13.18 38.07
C GLU A 344 -7.29 -14.58 38.64
N GLU A 345 -6.25 -15.42 38.49
CA GLU A 345 -6.23 -16.76 39.10
C GLU A 345 -6.33 -16.71 40.63
N THR A 346 -5.68 -15.74 41.28
CA THR A 346 -5.74 -15.54 42.72
C THR A 346 -7.10 -15.02 43.19
N SER A 347 -7.74 -14.14 42.40
CA SER A 347 -9.07 -13.58 42.70
C SER A 347 -10.20 -14.60 42.53
N THR A 348 -10.04 -15.57 41.62
CA THR A 348 -11.03 -16.64 41.37
C THR A 348 -10.96 -17.77 42.41
N ARG A 349 -9.84 -17.88 43.15
CA ARG A 349 -9.63 -18.89 44.20
C ARG A 349 -9.98 -18.37 45.62
N ALA A 350 -10.22 -17.10 45.80
CA ALA A 350 -10.64 -16.46 47.05
C ALA A 350 -12.14 -16.19 47.07
#